data_82da9dbbef7d3fc41175c0c486bb7807
#
_entry.id   82da9dbbef7d3fc41175c0c486bb7807
#
_cell.length_a   1.000
_cell.length_b   1.000
_cell.length_c   1.000
_cell.angle_alpha   90.00
_cell.angle_beta   90.00
_cell.angle_gamma   90.00
#
_symmetry.space_group_name_H-M   'P 1'
#
loop_
_entity.id
_entity.type
_entity.pdbx_description
1 polymer ?
#
loop_
_entity_poly.entity_id
_entity_poly.type
_entity_poly.pdbx_seq_one_letter_code
_entity_poly.pdbx_strand_id
1 'polypeptide(L)'
;GSSAVTLLGFRLAGRKPDTDHPFGHGRIEYISGLAVAGLILLMGVELAKSSFEKILHPEEVAFSALALGILAASVCVKLYMWLYNRSIGRRIKSAAMEATAMDSLSDTAATAAVLLAMLIGKWTGLAADGYVGLVVALFILFSAYKAAKETLSPLLGQAPDPELVREIRDIVMAHGTVQGVHDLVVHDYGPGPVSYTHLTLPTNS
;
A
#
# COMPACT_ATOMS: atom_id res chain seq x y z
N GLY A 1 -3.38 -6.75 -13.24
CA GLY A 1 -2.70 -6.68 -11.99
C GLY A 1 -3.40 -5.82 -10.96
N SER A 2 -2.61 -5.28 -10.06
CA SER A 2 -3.00 -4.47 -8.89
C SER A 2 -3.94 -3.32 -9.21
N SER A 3 -3.69 -2.58 -10.29
CA SER A 3 -4.55 -1.47 -10.73
C SER A 3 -6.01 -1.87 -10.96
N ALA A 4 -6.26 -3.09 -11.46
CA ALA A 4 -7.62 -3.59 -11.62
C ALA A 4 -8.28 -3.89 -10.26
N VAL A 5 -7.52 -4.47 -9.32
CA VAL A 5 -7.99 -4.73 -7.95
C VAL A 5 -8.34 -3.41 -7.26
N THR A 6 -7.46 -2.41 -7.37
CA THR A 6 -7.67 -1.08 -6.80
C THR A 6 -8.89 -0.38 -7.41
N LEU A 7 -9.05 -0.43 -8.74
CA LEU A 7 -10.22 0.16 -9.41
C LEU A 7 -11.53 -0.50 -8.99
N LEU A 8 -11.56 -1.82 -8.89
CA LEU A 8 -12.71 -2.56 -8.39
C LEU A 8 -12.99 -2.23 -6.93
N GLY A 9 -11.94 -2.13 -6.10
CA GLY A 9 -12.05 -1.72 -4.71
C GLY A 9 -12.69 -0.35 -4.55
N PHE A 10 -12.23 0.66 -5.28
CA PHE A 10 -12.85 2.00 -5.27
C PHE A 10 -14.30 2.00 -5.74
N ARG A 11 -14.59 1.25 -6.81
CA ARG A 11 -15.96 1.15 -7.33
C ARG A 11 -16.91 0.51 -6.32
N LEU A 12 -16.45 -0.48 -5.59
CA LEU A 12 -17.25 -1.18 -4.57
C LEU A 12 -17.34 -0.34 -3.29
N ALA A 13 -16.24 0.28 -2.86
CA ALA A 13 -16.21 1.15 -1.67
C ALA A 13 -17.11 2.37 -1.82
N GLY A 14 -17.26 2.90 -3.04
CA GLY A 14 -18.15 4.04 -3.36
C GLY A 14 -19.64 3.71 -3.42
N ARG A 15 -20.07 2.47 -3.12
CA ARG A 15 -21.49 2.13 -3.05
C ARG A 15 -22.15 2.77 -1.82
N LYS A 16 -23.38 3.24 -2.03
CA LYS A 16 -24.19 3.82 -0.94
C LYS A 16 -24.50 2.77 0.14
N PRO A 17 -24.72 3.22 1.39
CA PRO A 17 -25.25 2.34 2.44
C PRO A 17 -26.51 1.61 1.99
N ASP A 18 -26.63 0.36 2.41
CA ASP A 18 -27.80 -0.51 2.18
C ASP A 18 -28.26 -1.14 3.51
N THR A 19 -29.27 -1.98 3.47
CA THR A 19 -29.83 -2.64 4.66
C THR A 19 -28.84 -3.59 5.33
N ASP A 20 -27.96 -4.20 4.56
CA ASP A 20 -26.96 -5.15 5.07
C ASP A 20 -25.68 -4.44 5.57
N HIS A 21 -25.38 -3.26 4.98
CA HIS A 21 -24.23 -2.42 5.33
C HIS A 21 -24.66 -0.97 5.59
N PRO A 22 -25.31 -0.69 6.72
CA PRO A 22 -25.88 0.62 7.04
C PRO A 22 -24.82 1.73 7.17
N PHE A 23 -23.57 1.36 7.44
CA PHE A 23 -22.43 2.31 7.53
C PHE A 23 -21.69 2.47 6.21
N GLY A 24 -22.18 1.84 5.11
CA GLY A 24 -21.55 1.89 3.79
C GLY A 24 -20.45 0.84 3.58
N HIS A 25 -19.82 0.92 2.43
CA HIS A 25 -18.86 -0.08 1.95
C HIS A 25 -17.41 0.41 1.96
N GLY A 26 -17.12 1.53 2.64
CA GLY A 26 -15.79 2.18 2.60
C GLY A 26 -14.62 1.29 3.00
N ARG A 27 -14.83 0.32 3.91
CA ARG A 27 -13.78 -0.63 4.32
C ARG A 27 -13.31 -1.58 3.20
N ILE A 28 -14.07 -1.70 2.10
CA ILE A 28 -13.64 -2.48 0.92
C ILE A 28 -12.35 -1.91 0.31
N GLU A 29 -12.12 -0.61 0.45
CA GLU A 29 -10.86 0.01 0.01
C GLU A 29 -9.66 -0.56 0.77
N TYR A 30 -9.74 -0.73 2.09
CA TYR A 30 -8.67 -1.34 2.87
C TYR A 30 -8.46 -2.81 2.50
N ILE A 31 -9.55 -3.55 2.24
CA ILE A 31 -9.47 -4.95 1.78
C ILE A 31 -8.79 -5.02 0.41
N SER A 32 -9.09 -4.11 -0.51
CA SER A 32 -8.44 -4.07 -1.82
C SER A 32 -6.95 -3.71 -1.71
N GLY A 33 -6.59 -2.79 -0.84
CA GLY A 33 -5.19 -2.47 -0.52
C GLY A 33 -4.45 -3.66 0.08
N LEU A 34 -5.08 -4.40 0.99
CA LEU A 34 -4.51 -5.63 1.57
C LEU A 34 -4.32 -6.73 0.51
N ALA A 35 -5.28 -6.88 -0.42
CA ALA A 35 -5.16 -7.82 -1.53
C ALA A 35 -3.98 -7.47 -2.45
N VAL A 36 -3.77 -6.17 -2.76
CA VAL A 36 -2.60 -5.71 -3.53
C VAL A 36 -1.31 -5.99 -2.76
N ALA A 37 -1.24 -5.68 -1.47
CA ALA A 37 -0.08 -5.99 -0.64
C ALA A 37 0.23 -7.49 -0.59
N GLY A 38 -0.80 -8.34 -0.55
CA GLY A 38 -0.67 -9.80 -0.65
C GLY A 38 -0.06 -10.25 -1.98
N LEU A 39 -0.49 -9.66 -3.10
CA LEU A 39 0.10 -9.94 -4.41
C LEU A 39 1.58 -9.54 -4.46
N ILE A 40 1.95 -8.40 -3.88
CA ILE A 40 3.35 -7.95 -3.81
C ILE A 40 4.18 -8.91 -2.95
N LEU A 41 3.63 -9.41 -1.83
CA LEU A 41 4.30 -10.43 -1.01
C LEU A 41 4.57 -11.71 -1.81
N LEU A 42 3.58 -12.21 -2.53
CA LEU A 42 3.75 -13.41 -3.38
C LEU A 42 4.85 -13.20 -4.42
N MET A 43 4.84 -12.05 -5.11
CA MET A 43 5.88 -11.70 -6.09
C MET A 43 7.26 -11.59 -5.44
N GLY A 44 7.36 -11.02 -4.25
CA GLY A 44 8.62 -10.94 -3.50
C GLY A 44 9.18 -12.29 -3.12
N VAL A 45 8.33 -13.22 -2.67
CA VAL A 45 8.73 -14.61 -2.37
C VAL A 45 9.19 -15.34 -3.63
N GLU A 46 8.47 -15.20 -4.73
CA GLU A 46 8.82 -15.82 -6.01
C GLU A 46 10.16 -15.29 -6.54
N LEU A 47 10.37 -13.96 -6.46
CA LEU A 47 11.66 -13.35 -6.82
C LEU A 47 12.79 -13.83 -5.92
N ALA A 48 12.57 -13.94 -4.61
CA ALA A 48 13.58 -14.44 -3.67
C ALA A 48 13.97 -15.90 -4.02
N LYS A 49 12.98 -16.75 -4.27
CA LYS A 49 13.20 -18.15 -4.67
C LYS A 49 13.97 -18.25 -5.98
N SER A 50 13.55 -17.55 -7.01
CA SER A 50 14.22 -17.50 -8.32
C SER A 50 15.66 -16.96 -8.22
N SER A 51 15.85 -15.89 -7.43
CA SER A 51 17.18 -15.31 -7.21
C SER A 51 18.11 -16.27 -6.47
N PHE A 52 17.59 -17.00 -5.48
CA PHE A 52 18.36 -18.03 -4.77
C PHE A 52 18.75 -19.18 -5.68
N GLU A 53 17.84 -19.62 -6.56
CA GLU A 53 18.12 -20.66 -7.55
C GLU A 53 19.22 -20.24 -8.54
N LYS A 54 19.20 -18.97 -8.99
CA LYS A 54 20.25 -18.40 -9.84
C LYS A 54 21.61 -18.24 -9.14
N ILE A 55 21.64 -18.13 -7.82
CA ILE A 55 22.90 -18.17 -7.05
C ILE A 55 23.49 -19.57 -7.06
N LEU A 56 22.65 -20.62 -6.92
CA LEU A 56 23.08 -22.01 -6.91
C LEU A 56 23.44 -22.53 -8.32
N HIS A 57 22.71 -22.06 -9.32
CA HIS A 57 22.87 -22.44 -10.74
C HIS A 57 23.01 -21.16 -11.57
N PRO A 58 24.21 -20.57 -11.64
CA PRO A 58 24.42 -19.33 -12.39
C PRO A 58 24.18 -19.54 -13.88
N GLU A 59 23.25 -18.77 -14.45
CA GLU A 59 23.01 -18.72 -15.89
C GLU A 59 23.63 -17.45 -16.48
N GLU A 60 24.24 -17.57 -17.66
CA GLU A 60 24.74 -16.41 -18.38
C GLU A 60 23.58 -15.58 -18.92
N VAL A 61 23.44 -14.33 -18.47
CA VAL A 61 22.44 -13.40 -18.98
C VAL A 61 22.89 -12.89 -20.35
N ALA A 62 22.20 -13.32 -21.41
CA ALA A 62 22.48 -12.87 -22.76
C ALA A 62 22.27 -11.35 -22.88
N PHE A 63 23.34 -10.61 -23.19
CA PHE A 63 23.27 -9.17 -23.41
C PHE A 63 22.61 -8.85 -24.74
N SER A 64 21.50 -8.10 -24.72
CA SER A 64 20.83 -7.57 -25.90
C SER A 64 20.59 -6.07 -25.73
N ALA A 65 21.12 -5.26 -26.65
CA ALA A 65 20.91 -3.80 -26.63
C ALA A 65 19.44 -3.42 -26.76
N LEU A 66 18.66 -4.21 -27.52
CA LEU A 66 17.22 -4.01 -27.65
C LEU A 66 16.49 -4.30 -26.32
N ALA A 67 16.84 -5.40 -25.66
CA ALA A 67 16.28 -5.74 -24.35
C ALA A 67 16.62 -4.65 -23.31
N LEU A 68 17.86 -4.14 -23.31
CA LEU A 68 18.27 -3.04 -22.45
C LEU A 68 17.40 -1.78 -22.64
N GLY A 69 17.15 -1.39 -23.90
CA GLY A 69 16.29 -0.25 -24.23
C GLY A 69 14.85 -0.42 -23.75
N ILE A 70 14.27 -1.60 -23.95
CA ILE A 70 12.91 -1.94 -23.50
C ILE A 70 12.82 -1.91 -21.96
N LEU A 71 13.79 -2.50 -21.26
CA LEU A 71 13.84 -2.50 -19.80
C LEU A 71 14.00 -1.09 -19.24
N ALA A 72 14.88 -0.27 -19.83
CA ALA A 72 15.05 1.12 -19.41
C ALA A 72 13.77 1.94 -19.58
N ALA A 73 13.10 1.82 -20.73
CA ALA A 73 11.81 2.46 -20.96
C ALA A 73 10.74 1.98 -19.97
N SER A 74 10.70 0.69 -19.68
CA SER A 74 9.79 0.10 -18.69
C SER A 74 10.02 0.67 -17.28
N VAL A 75 11.28 0.80 -16.85
CA VAL A 75 11.63 1.41 -15.56
C VAL A 75 11.13 2.85 -15.49
N CYS A 76 11.33 3.66 -16.54
CA CYS A 76 10.86 5.05 -16.57
C CYS A 76 9.33 5.16 -16.44
N VAL A 77 8.59 4.33 -17.18
CA VAL A 77 7.11 4.32 -17.12
C VAL A 77 6.62 3.89 -15.73
N LYS A 78 7.19 2.82 -15.17
CA LYS A 78 6.81 2.31 -13.84
C LYS A 78 7.17 3.30 -12.72
N LEU A 79 8.32 3.97 -12.82
CA LEU A 79 8.72 5.02 -11.89
C LEU A 79 7.75 6.21 -11.93
N TYR A 80 7.32 6.61 -13.13
CA TYR A 80 6.29 7.64 -13.28
C TYR A 80 4.97 7.21 -12.64
N MET A 81 4.53 5.96 -12.86
CA MET A 81 3.32 5.42 -12.24
C MET A 81 3.42 5.41 -10.70
N TRP A 82 4.57 5.03 -10.16
CA TRP A 82 4.80 5.09 -8.71
C TRP A 82 4.67 6.50 -8.16
N LEU A 83 5.35 7.48 -8.77
CA LEU A 83 5.29 8.89 -8.34
C LEU A 83 3.86 9.43 -8.40
N TYR A 84 3.15 9.14 -9.48
CA TYR A 84 1.76 9.57 -9.70
C TYR A 84 0.82 8.96 -8.66
N ASN A 85 0.82 7.65 -8.50
CA ASN A 85 -0.03 6.94 -7.56
C ASN A 85 0.25 7.34 -6.11
N ARG A 86 1.54 7.51 -5.75
CA ARG A 86 1.94 7.97 -4.43
C ARG A 86 1.47 9.39 -4.13
N SER A 87 1.59 10.29 -5.11
CA SER A 87 1.15 11.68 -4.95
C SER A 87 -0.37 11.77 -4.73
N ILE A 88 -1.15 11.03 -5.52
CA ILE A 88 -2.60 11.00 -5.36
C ILE A 88 -2.99 10.28 -4.08
N GLY A 89 -2.44 9.09 -3.80
CA GLY A 89 -2.76 8.30 -2.62
C GLY A 89 -2.59 9.09 -1.32
N ARG A 90 -1.52 9.87 -1.21
CA ARG A 90 -1.29 10.77 -0.07
C ARG A 90 -2.31 11.91 0.03
N ARG A 91 -2.71 12.49 -1.11
CA ARG A 91 -3.70 13.58 -1.13
C ARG A 91 -5.09 13.13 -0.68
N ILE A 92 -5.51 11.95 -1.11
CA ILE A 92 -6.83 11.39 -0.77
C ILE A 92 -6.79 10.47 0.45
N LYS A 93 -5.62 10.31 1.09
CA LYS A 93 -5.39 9.41 2.24
C LYS A 93 -5.87 7.98 1.98
N SER A 94 -5.63 7.46 0.76
CA SER A 94 -6.09 6.15 0.32
C SER A 94 -5.02 5.08 0.49
N ALA A 95 -5.26 4.13 1.39
CA ALA A 95 -4.38 2.98 1.62
C ALA A 95 -4.26 2.07 0.37
N ALA A 96 -5.35 1.93 -0.41
CA ALA A 96 -5.34 1.15 -1.65
C ALA A 96 -4.47 1.79 -2.73
N MET A 97 -4.50 3.12 -2.88
CA MET A 97 -3.61 3.84 -3.79
C MET A 97 -2.15 3.78 -3.35
N GLU A 98 -1.88 3.85 -2.05
CA GLU A 98 -0.52 3.68 -1.53
C GLU A 98 0.01 2.27 -1.76
N ALA A 99 -0.82 1.23 -1.55
CA ALA A 99 -0.46 -0.15 -1.89
C ALA A 99 -0.16 -0.32 -3.39
N THR A 100 -0.96 0.30 -4.28
CA THR A 100 -0.72 0.29 -5.73
C THR A 100 0.56 1.04 -6.11
N ALA A 101 0.89 2.13 -5.41
CA ALA A 101 2.17 2.80 -5.58
C ALA A 101 3.34 1.89 -5.17
N MET A 102 3.21 1.15 -4.06
CA MET A 102 4.23 0.19 -3.63
C MET A 102 4.41 -0.96 -4.63
N ASP A 103 3.32 -1.46 -5.24
CA ASP A 103 3.38 -2.44 -6.33
C ASP A 103 4.21 -1.91 -7.51
N SER A 104 3.91 -0.69 -7.97
CA SER A 104 4.67 -0.03 -9.05
C SER A 104 6.15 0.17 -8.70
N LEU A 105 6.47 0.48 -7.44
CA LEU A 105 7.84 0.60 -6.96
C LEU A 105 8.55 -0.75 -6.94
N SER A 106 7.89 -1.80 -6.45
CA SER A 106 8.41 -3.17 -6.41
C SER A 106 8.73 -3.68 -7.81
N ASP A 107 7.83 -3.45 -8.75
CA ASP A 107 8.02 -3.77 -10.16
C ASP A 107 9.19 -2.98 -10.79
N THR A 108 9.33 -1.69 -10.42
CA THR A 108 10.45 -0.85 -10.86
C THR A 108 11.77 -1.39 -10.32
N ALA A 109 11.82 -1.73 -9.03
CA ALA A 109 13.00 -2.28 -8.38
C ALA A 109 13.41 -3.62 -8.99
N ALA A 110 12.46 -4.54 -9.22
CA ALA A 110 12.74 -5.82 -9.87
C ALA A 110 13.28 -5.64 -11.30
N THR A 111 12.67 -4.75 -12.09
CA THR A 111 13.13 -4.48 -13.47
C THR A 111 14.49 -3.80 -13.49
N ALA A 112 14.74 -2.86 -12.57
CA ALA A 112 16.04 -2.19 -12.43
C ALA A 112 17.14 -3.17 -11.99
N ALA A 113 16.80 -4.14 -11.13
CA ALA A 113 17.72 -5.22 -10.74
C ALA A 113 18.20 -6.03 -11.93
N VAL A 114 17.29 -6.46 -12.79
CA VAL A 114 17.62 -7.18 -14.03
C VAL A 114 18.52 -6.33 -14.93
N LEU A 115 18.20 -5.05 -15.08
CA LEU A 115 18.98 -4.12 -15.88
C LEU A 115 20.39 -3.93 -15.32
N LEU A 116 20.53 -3.75 -14.00
CA LEU A 116 21.83 -3.66 -13.32
C LEU A 116 22.64 -4.96 -13.44
N ALA A 117 21.99 -6.11 -13.26
CA ALA A 117 22.64 -7.41 -13.41
C ALA A 117 23.19 -7.63 -14.83
N MET A 118 22.42 -7.24 -15.87
CA MET A 118 22.89 -7.27 -17.27
C MET A 118 24.11 -6.38 -17.50
N LEU A 119 24.12 -5.16 -16.90
CA LEU A 119 25.25 -4.23 -17.02
C LEU A 119 26.49 -4.76 -16.30
N ILE A 120 26.33 -5.25 -15.07
CA ILE A 120 27.43 -5.83 -14.28
C ILE A 120 28.00 -7.07 -15.00
N GLY A 121 27.13 -7.98 -15.46
CA GLY A 121 27.54 -9.17 -16.20
C GLY A 121 28.36 -8.83 -17.46
N LYS A 122 27.95 -7.80 -18.21
CA LYS A 122 28.68 -7.33 -19.37
C LYS A 122 30.10 -6.81 -19.05
N TRP A 123 30.25 -6.14 -17.90
CA TRP A 123 31.52 -5.47 -17.56
C TRP A 123 32.46 -6.39 -16.78
N THR A 124 31.93 -7.28 -15.96
CA THR A 124 32.73 -8.13 -15.06
C THR A 124 32.78 -9.59 -15.43
N GLY A 125 31.87 -10.05 -16.31
CA GLY A 125 31.67 -11.48 -16.61
C GLY A 125 31.09 -12.29 -15.43
N LEU A 126 30.67 -11.61 -14.35
CA LEU A 126 30.12 -12.27 -13.16
C LEU A 126 28.59 -12.41 -13.29
N ALA A 127 28.08 -13.56 -12.94
CA ALA A 127 26.63 -13.82 -12.83
C ALA A 127 26.07 -13.18 -11.54
N ALA A 128 25.99 -11.83 -11.52
CA ALA A 128 25.52 -11.06 -10.35
C ALA A 128 23.99 -11.04 -10.20
N ASP A 129 23.25 -11.58 -11.17
CA ASP A 129 21.79 -11.51 -11.26
C ASP A 129 21.11 -12.07 -10.01
N GLY A 130 21.53 -13.24 -9.52
CA GLY A 130 20.98 -13.86 -8.32
C GLY A 130 21.18 -13.02 -7.06
N TYR A 131 22.35 -12.42 -6.86
CA TYR A 131 22.63 -11.59 -5.67
C TYR A 131 21.87 -10.29 -5.68
N VAL A 132 21.85 -9.58 -6.81
CA VAL A 132 21.09 -8.34 -6.99
C VAL A 132 19.61 -8.62 -6.83
N GLY A 133 19.11 -9.70 -7.45
CA GLY A 133 17.71 -10.11 -7.33
C GLY A 133 17.30 -10.43 -5.89
N LEU A 134 18.17 -11.08 -5.10
CA LEU A 134 17.90 -11.41 -3.70
C LEU A 134 17.78 -10.15 -2.84
N VAL A 135 18.67 -9.18 -3.00
CA VAL A 135 18.61 -7.89 -2.28
C VAL A 135 17.30 -7.16 -2.58
N VAL A 136 16.91 -7.14 -3.87
CA VAL A 136 15.64 -6.50 -4.27
C VAL A 136 14.43 -7.29 -3.74
N ALA A 137 14.47 -8.61 -3.75
CA ALA A 137 13.40 -9.43 -3.19
C ALA A 137 13.17 -9.13 -1.70
N LEU A 138 14.25 -9.00 -0.91
CA LEU A 138 14.16 -8.60 0.50
C LEU A 138 13.54 -7.20 0.66
N PHE A 139 13.92 -6.24 -0.17
CA PHE A 139 13.33 -4.91 -0.18
C PHE A 139 11.82 -4.96 -0.51
N ILE A 140 11.43 -5.75 -1.52
CA ILE A 140 10.01 -5.93 -1.90
C ILE A 140 9.22 -6.56 -0.75
N LEU A 141 9.73 -7.62 -0.12
CA LEU A 141 9.08 -8.29 1.01
C LEU A 141 8.88 -7.35 2.19
N PHE A 142 9.90 -6.56 2.53
CA PHE A 142 9.78 -5.56 3.60
C PHE A 142 8.74 -4.49 3.27
N SER A 143 8.73 -4.00 2.05
CA SER A 143 7.78 -2.98 1.57
C SER A 143 6.35 -3.51 1.55
N ALA A 144 6.16 -4.75 1.10
CA ALA A 144 4.85 -5.41 1.08
C ALA A 144 4.32 -5.68 2.49
N TYR A 145 5.18 -6.10 3.43
CA TYR A 145 4.81 -6.25 4.83
C TYR A 145 4.33 -4.92 5.43
N LYS A 146 5.05 -3.83 5.16
CA LYS A 146 4.67 -2.50 5.62
C LYS A 146 3.31 -2.08 5.04
N ALA A 147 3.10 -2.24 3.73
CA ALA A 147 1.84 -1.93 3.08
C ALA A 147 0.67 -2.78 3.62
N ALA A 148 0.90 -4.09 3.87
CA ALA A 148 -0.10 -4.95 4.49
C ALA A 148 -0.46 -4.50 5.90
N LYS A 149 0.52 -4.11 6.72
CA LYS A 149 0.30 -3.60 8.07
C LYS A 149 -0.50 -2.30 8.06
N GLU A 150 -0.20 -1.37 7.16
CA GLU A 150 -0.88 -0.08 7.02
C GLU A 150 -2.35 -0.25 6.57
N THR A 151 -2.64 -1.22 5.72
CA THR A 151 -4.02 -1.52 5.29
C THR A 151 -4.80 -2.36 6.28
N LEU A 152 -4.13 -3.18 7.08
CA LEU A 152 -4.77 -4.02 8.10
C LEU A 152 -5.13 -3.22 9.36
N SER A 153 -4.30 -2.24 9.73
CA SER A 153 -4.48 -1.46 10.97
C SER A 153 -5.87 -0.81 11.09
N PRO A 154 -6.41 -0.12 10.07
CA PRO A 154 -7.75 0.44 10.12
C PRO A 154 -8.86 -0.62 10.22
N LEU A 155 -8.66 -1.81 9.63
CA LEU A 155 -9.63 -2.91 9.72
C LEU A 155 -9.73 -3.48 11.14
N LEU A 156 -8.62 -3.46 11.88
CA LEU A 156 -8.55 -3.92 13.28
C LEU A 156 -9.04 -2.87 14.29
N GLY A 157 -9.35 -1.66 13.85
CA GLY A 157 -9.77 -0.57 14.73
C GLY A 157 -8.58 0.27 15.20
N GLN A 158 -7.97 0.99 14.27
CA GLN A 158 -6.89 1.93 14.58
C GLN A 158 -7.41 3.06 15.48
N ALA A 159 -6.58 3.49 16.45
CA ALA A 159 -6.87 4.66 17.26
C ALA A 159 -7.04 5.90 16.35
N PRO A 160 -8.05 6.75 16.62
CA PRO A 160 -8.30 7.94 15.85
C PRO A 160 -7.14 8.95 15.98
N ASP A 161 -7.04 9.85 15.00
CA ASP A 161 -6.07 10.94 15.04
C ASP A 161 -6.27 11.80 16.30
N PRO A 162 -5.24 12.04 17.11
CA PRO A 162 -5.33 12.86 18.30
C PRO A 162 -5.82 14.30 18.05
N GLU A 163 -5.60 14.84 16.85
CA GLU A 163 -6.13 16.15 16.46
C GLU A 163 -7.65 16.10 16.31
N LEU A 164 -8.17 15.09 15.62
CA LEU A 164 -9.62 14.89 15.46
C LEU A 164 -10.30 14.72 16.82
N VAL A 165 -9.71 13.93 17.73
CA VAL A 165 -10.24 13.74 19.09
C VAL A 165 -10.31 15.07 19.85
N ARG A 166 -9.28 15.91 19.73
CA ARG A 166 -9.26 17.25 20.34
C ARG A 166 -10.32 18.16 19.74
N GLU A 167 -10.41 18.21 18.42
CA GLU A 167 -11.41 19.03 17.71
C GLU A 167 -12.85 18.68 18.13
N ILE A 168 -13.17 17.38 18.18
CA ILE A 168 -14.49 16.91 18.64
C ILE A 168 -14.73 17.35 20.08
N ARG A 169 -13.75 17.19 20.96
CA ARG A 169 -13.85 17.60 22.37
C ARG A 169 -14.08 19.09 22.50
N ASP A 170 -13.34 19.90 21.74
CA ASP A 170 -13.44 21.36 21.78
C ASP A 170 -14.82 21.83 21.28
N ILE A 171 -15.36 21.23 20.23
CA ILE A 171 -16.71 21.50 19.72
C ILE A 171 -17.76 21.18 20.79
N VAL A 172 -17.66 20.03 21.44
CA VAL A 172 -18.62 19.62 22.47
C VAL A 172 -18.52 20.49 23.71
N MET A 173 -17.31 20.83 24.16
CA MET A 173 -17.06 21.66 25.32
C MET A 173 -17.43 23.16 25.09
N ALA A 174 -17.55 23.59 23.83
CA ALA A 174 -18.04 24.94 23.51
C ALA A 174 -19.53 25.16 23.87
N HIS A 175 -20.28 24.06 24.11
CA HIS A 175 -21.67 24.15 24.59
C HIS A 175 -21.66 24.37 26.10
N GLY A 176 -22.18 25.52 26.55
CA GLY A 176 -22.12 26.00 27.95
C GLY A 176 -22.80 25.09 28.98
N THR A 177 -23.57 24.11 28.57
CA THR A 177 -24.22 23.10 29.45
C THR A 177 -23.39 21.84 29.65
N VAL A 178 -22.34 21.65 28.85
CA VAL A 178 -21.48 20.42 28.92
C VAL A 178 -20.38 20.65 29.94
N GLN A 179 -20.30 19.77 30.95
CA GLN A 179 -19.30 19.85 32.03
C GLN A 179 -18.06 18.95 31.72
N GLY A 180 -18.16 17.99 30.81
CA GLY A 180 -17.06 17.12 30.45
C GLY A 180 -17.41 16.18 29.30
N VAL A 181 -16.40 15.55 28.71
CA VAL A 181 -16.52 14.51 27.70
C VAL A 181 -15.78 13.28 28.19
N HIS A 182 -16.49 12.17 28.33
CA HIS A 182 -15.96 10.89 28.75
C HIS A 182 -16.30 9.83 27.72
N ASP A 183 -15.47 8.79 27.62
CA ASP A 183 -15.69 7.58 26.79
C ASP A 183 -15.94 7.91 25.31
N LEU A 184 -15.19 8.89 24.76
CA LEU A 184 -15.24 9.22 23.33
C LEU A 184 -14.67 8.07 22.52
N VAL A 185 -15.51 7.39 21.74
CA VAL A 185 -15.11 6.34 20.80
C VAL A 185 -15.36 6.84 19.39
N VAL A 186 -14.32 6.78 18.56
CA VAL A 186 -14.38 7.15 17.14
C VAL A 186 -14.20 5.90 16.31
N HIS A 187 -15.13 5.62 15.42
CA HIS A 187 -15.08 4.49 14.50
C HIS A 187 -14.75 4.95 13.10
N ASP A 188 -13.79 4.28 12.46
CA ASP A 188 -13.44 4.45 11.05
C ASP A 188 -14.14 3.38 10.22
N TYR A 189 -14.98 3.81 9.26
CA TYR A 189 -15.68 2.93 8.32
C TYR A 189 -15.14 3.05 6.90
N GLY A 190 -14.01 3.71 6.70
CA GLY A 190 -13.33 3.85 5.41
C GLY A 190 -12.90 5.29 5.12
N PRO A 191 -12.09 5.51 4.08
CA PRO A 191 -11.67 6.83 3.64
C PRO A 191 -12.86 7.59 3.07
N GLY A 192 -13.50 8.43 3.88
CA GLY A 192 -14.66 9.22 3.50
C GLY A 192 -15.26 9.98 4.68
N PRO A 193 -16.31 10.78 4.46
CA PRO A 193 -16.88 11.66 5.49
C PRO A 193 -17.68 10.93 6.59
N VAL A 194 -17.59 9.61 6.71
CA VAL A 194 -18.39 8.82 7.64
C VAL A 194 -17.54 8.37 8.82
N SER A 195 -17.28 9.31 9.73
CA SER A 195 -16.82 8.98 11.08
C SER A 195 -18.03 9.07 12.02
N TYR A 196 -18.37 7.96 12.68
CA TYR A 196 -19.38 7.96 13.72
C TYR A 196 -18.70 8.03 15.08
N THR A 197 -19.15 8.97 15.89
CA THR A 197 -18.67 9.14 17.27
C THR A 197 -19.78 8.77 18.23
N HIS A 198 -19.48 7.93 19.20
CA HIS A 198 -20.29 7.76 20.39
C HIS A 198 -19.60 8.48 21.53
N LEU A 199 -20.36 9.35 22.21
CA LEU A 199 -19.91 9.94 23.46
C LEU A 199 -21.03 9.84 24.49
N THR A 200 -20.66 9.48 25.70
CA THR A 200 -21.53 9.54 26.85
C THR A 200 -21.34 10.89 27.53
N LEU A 201 -22.40 11.63 27.64
CA LEU A 201 -22.43 12.86 28.46
C LEU A 201 -22.86 12.47 29.87
N PRO A 202 -22.25 13.01 30.94
CA PRO A 202 -22.76 12.79 32.28
C PRO A 202 -24.16 13.39 32.36
N THR A 203 -25.16 12.54 32.55
CA THR A 203 -26.52 12.96 32.87
C THR A 203 -26.56 13.19 34.37
N ASN A 204 -26.78 14.43 34.78
CA ASN A 204 -27.13 14.70 36.17
C ASN A 204 -28.54 14.11 36.40
N SER A 205 -28.58 12.95 37.04
CA SER A 205 -29.80 12.45 37.70
C SER A 205 -29.84 12.90 39.14
#